data_51c0f644bcdba4884b51a43b1d5875d8
#
_entry.id   51c0f644bcdba4884b51a43b1d5875d8
#
_cell.length_a   1.000
_cell.length_b   1.000
_cell.length_c   1.000
_cell.angle_alpha   90.00
_cell.angle_beta   90.00
_cell.angle_gamma   90.00
#
_symmetry.space_group_name_H-M   'P 1'
#
loop_
_entity.id
_entity.type
_entity.pdbx_description
1 polymer ?
#
loop_
_entity_poly.entity_id
_entity_poly.type
_entity_poly.pdbx_seq_one_letter_code
_entity_poly.pdbx_strand_id
1 'polypeptide(L)'
;MTYLAITEVLTEAHMYEICIPEESIHAIMKRRDKILRELVFGDRASAPLVAGMVKDALSDSTGLEDAIYKAFHTLGFETTKIGGSNNPDGYASAILGFSEENKSENYSLTYDAKSTGKNKIQAGTARLSALYRHKEAYKAQYSVVVAIDYEGADNPEGALNIELKQQKITAIRAKDLMRLLLLAVPKQIGLKKLRDMFETCHTPNEVKFWIDEIEKTTIDRGPIDELLEVIYVLQKEDTEPPKISAIRSELKHLNPPVIISESNMKDLLNSLLVLVPGFINIEGEKVSINTTPSAIKTAIQQATNNVPADFQQMYIDALCAD
;
A
#
# COMPACT_ATOMS: atom_id res chain seq x y z
N MET A 1 -11.19 0.10 -12.54
CA MET A 1 -12.51 0.76 -12.46
C MET A 1 -12.32 2.03 -11.67
N THR A 2 -12.50 3.15 -12.33
CA THR A 2 -12.09 4.47 -11.91
C THR A 2 -13.07 5.13 -10.94
N TYR A 3 -12.59 6.14 -10.23
CA TYR A 3 -13.34 7.08 -9.39
C TYR A 3 -14.68 7.55 -10.00
N LEU A 4 -14.76 7.63 -11.33
CA LEU A 4 -15.97 7.89 -12.10
C LEU A 4 -17.10 6.88 -11.86
N ALA A 5 -16.81 5.60 -11.72
CA ALA A 5 -17.83 4.57 -11.47
C ALA A 5 -18.47 4.68 -10.08
N ILE A 6 -17.71 5.18 -9.09
CA ILE A 6 -18.25 5.43 -7.74
C ILE A 6 -19.13 6.68 -7.75
N THR A 7 -18.70 7.71 -8.46
CA THR A 7 -19.45 8.96 -8.61
C THR A 7 -20.76 8.73 -9.39
N GLU A 8 -20.75 7.90 -10.44
CA GLU A 8 -21.95 7.51 -11.18
C GLU A 8 -22.96 6.75 -10.31
N VAL A 9 -22.50 5.79 -9.50
CA VAL A 9 -23.38 5.04 -8.59
C VAL A 9 -23.97 5.93 -7.50
N LEU A 10 -23.21 6.90 -6.98
CA LEU A 10 -23.69 7.87 -5.99
C LEU A 10 -24.61 8.92 -6.63
N THR A 11 -24.36 9.31 -7.89
CA THR A 11 -25.18 10.27 -8.63
C THR A 11 -26.48 9.62 -9.09
N GLU A 12 -26.49 8.38 -9.53
CA GLU A 12 -27.70 7.63 -9.81
C GLU A 12 -28.57 7.48 -8.54
N ALA A 13 -27.97 7.16 -7.39
CA ALA A 13 -28.71 7.07 -6.13
C ALA A 13 -29.32 8.42 -5.70
N HIS A 14 -28.67 9.56 -6.01
CA HIS A 14 -29.20 10.90 -5.73
C HIS A 14 -30.28 11.36 -6.73
N MET A 15 -30.23 10.85 -7.96
CA MET A 15 -31.24 11.20 -8.98
C MET A 15 -32.59 10.48 -8.78
N TYR A 16 -32.62 9.43 -7.96
CA TYR A 16 -33.83 8.66 -7.64
C TYR A 16 -34.33 8.94 -6.22
N GLU A 17 -34.50 10.19 -5.86
CA GLU A 17 -35.12 10.60 -4.59
C GLU A 17 -36.59 10.18 -4.46
N ILE A 18 -37.10 9.39 -5.40
CA ILE A 18 -38.48 8.95 -5.48
C ILE A 18 -38.52 7.41 -5.40
N CYS A 19 -38.79 6.89 -4.18
CA CYS A 19 -39.25 5.52 -3.92
C CYS A 19 -38.34 4.39 -4.42
N ILE A 20 -37.11 4.32 -3.93
CA ILE A 20 -36.32 3.10 -4.10
C ILE A 20 -36.83 2.08 -3.08
N PRO A 21 -37.28 0.89 -3.50
CA PRO A 21 -37.65 -0.18 -2.57
C PRO A 21 -36.49 -0.54 -1.63
N GLU A 22 -36.77 -0.85 -0.38
CA GLU A 22 -35.77 -1.18 0.64
C GLU A 22 -34.77 -2.26 0.18
N GLU A 23 -35.24 -3.23 -0.61
CA GLU A 23 -34.41 -4.25 -1.28
C GLU A 23 -33.38 -3.68 -2.25
N SER A 24 -33.72 -2.59 -2.96
CA SER A 24 -32.80 -1.93 -3.89
C SER A 24 -31.71 -1.14 -3.17
N ILE A 25 -32.04 -0.53 -2.02
CA ILE A 25 -31.06 0.16 -1.15
C ILE A 25 -30.05 -0.87 -0.63
N HIS A 26 -30.51 -2.04 -0.20
CA HIS A 26 -29.64 -3.13 0.29
C HIS A 26 -28.71 -3.66 -0.82
N ALA A 27 -29.21 -3.79 -2.04
CA ALA A 27 -28.42 -4.22 -3.20
C ALA A 27 -27.36 -3.17 -3.58
N ILE A 28 -27.70 -1.88 -3.54
CA ILE A 28 -26.77 -0.76 -3.79
C ILE A 28 -25.71 -0.70 -2.69
N MET A 29 -26.09 -0.81 -1.42
CA MET A 29 -25.17 -0.85 -0.29
C MET A 29 -24.21 -2.03 -0.39
N LYS A 30 -24.71 -3.21 -0.72
CA LYS A 30 -23.90 -4.42 -0.91
C LYS A 30 -22.93 -4.31 -2.09
N ARG A 31 -23.35 -3.65 -3.17
CA ARG A 31 -22.50 -3.38 -4.34
C ARG A 31 -21.43 -2.33 -4.00
N ARG A 32 -21.81 -1.26 -3.28
CA ARG A 32 -20.87 -0.27 -2.75
C ARG A 32 -19.82 -0.91 -1.85
N ASP A 33 -20.23 -1.74 -0.91
CA ASP A 33 -19.33 -2.42 0.02
C ASP A 33 -18.38 -3.38 -0.71
N LYS A 34 -18.88 -4.05 -1.77
CA LYS A 34 -18.04 -4.88 -2.64
C LYS A 34 -17.01 -4.04 -3.38
N ILE A 35 -17.42 -2.91 -3.98
CA ILE A 35 -16.52 -2.00 -4.68
C ILE A 35 -15.49 -1.39 -3.73
N LEU A 36 -15.90 -0.95 -2.54
CA LEU A 36 -14.99 -0.42 -1.53
C LEU A 36 -13.99 -1.47 -1.06
N ARG A 37 -14.41 -2.72 -0.85
CA ARG A 37 -13.52 -3.83 -0.51
C ARG A 37 -12.52 -4.11 -1.64
N GLU A 38 -12.95 -4.12 -2.88
CA GLU A 38 -12.09 -4.32 -4.06
C GLU A 38 -11.11 -3.15 -4.24
N LEU A 39 -11.53 -1.89 -4.01
CA LEU A 39 -10.68 -0.72 -4.16
C LEU A 39 -9.69 -0.52 -3.01
N VAL A 40 -10.11 -0.78 -1.77
CA VAL A 40 -9.31 -0.47 -0.58
C VAL A 40 -8.43 -1.65 -0.16
N PHE A 41 -8.90 -2.87 -0.38
CA PHE A 41 -8.24 -4.08 0.12
C PHE A 41 -7.91 -5.09 -0.98
N GLY A 42 -8.43 -4.93 -2.18
CA GLY A 42 -8.29 -5.83 -3.32
C GLY A 42 -7.11 -6.79 -3.24
N ASP A 43 -6.13 -6.58 -4.07
CA ASP A 43 -4.96 -7.45 -4.14
C ASP A 43 -4.06 -7.39 -2.89
N ARG A 44 -4.05 -6.27 -2.15
CA ARG A 44 -3.22 -6.12 -0.94
C ARG A 44 -3.73 -6.94 0.26
N ALA A 45 -5.00 -7.28 0.32
CA ALA A 45 -5.53 -8.20 1.33
C ALA A 45 -4.98 -9.62 1.15
N SER A 46 -4.54 -9.96 -0.05
CA SER A 46 -3.92 -11.25 -0.35
C SER A 46 -2.43 -11.32 0.00
N ALA A 47 -1.83 -10.24 0.50
CA ALA A 47 -0.38 -10.17 0.78
C ALA A 47 0.16 -11.33 1.65
N PRO A 48 -0.50 -11.77 2.75
CA PRO A 48 -0.03 -12.91 3.52
C PRO A 48 -0.07 -14.22 2.72
N LEU A 49 -1.13 -14.42 1.93
CA LEU A 49 -1.24 -15.60 1.07
C LEU A 49 -0.12 -15.62 0.03
N VAL A 50 0.14 -14.48 -0.61
CA VAL A 50 1.19 -14.35 -1.63
C VAL A 50 2.58 -14.49 -0.99
N ALA A 51 2.81 -13.96 0.20
CA ALA A 51 4.04 -14.18 0.95
C ALA A 51 4.26 -15.68 1.24
N GLY A 52 3.21 -16.41 1.64
CA GLY A 52 3.23 -17.86 1.77
C GLY A 52 3.60 -18.56 0.45
N MET A 53 3.01 -18.15 -0.67
CA MET A 53 3.34 -18.69 -1.99
C MET A 53 4.83 -18.46 -2.36
N VAL A 54 5.40 -17.29 -2.08
CA VAL A 54 6.84 -17.03 -2.28
C VAL A 54 7.68 -17.98 -1.44
N LYS A 55 7.32 -18.18 -0.16
CA LYS A 55 8.02 -19.11 0.73
C LYS A 55 8.01 -20.54 0.20
N ASP A 56 6.85 -21.04 -0.20
CA ASP A 56 6.66 -22.42 -0.62
C ASP A 56 7.34 -22.74 -1.97
N ALA A 57 7.49 -21.71 -2.81
CA ALA A 57 8.05 -21.85 -4.16
C ALA A 57 9.57 -21.68 -4.26
N LEU A 58 10.31 -21.50 -3.18
CA LEU A 58 11.74 -21.16 -3.20
C LEU A 58 12.63 -22.19 -3.95
N SER A 59 12.22 -23.46 -3.97
CA SER A 59 12.92 -24.53 -4.69
C SER A 59 12.28 -24.89 -6.04
N ASP A 60 11.17 -24.29 -6.39
CA ASP A 60 10.44 -24.51 -7.65
C ASP A 60 10.52 -23.27 -8.55
N SER A 61 11.16 -23.40 -9.72
CA SER A 61 11.36 -22.26 -10.63
C SER A 61 10.04 -21.68 -11.13
N THR A 62 9.15 -22.54 -11.60
CA THR A 62 7.86 -22.10 -12.17
C THR A 62 6.96 -21.53 -11.08
N GLY A 63 6.91 -22.18 -9.93
CA GLY A 63 6.15 -21.68 -8.77
C GLY A 63 6.67 -20.35 -8.27
N LEU A 64 8.00 -20.13 -8.27
CA LEU A 64 8.60 -18.87 -7.84
C LEU A 64 8.30 -17.73 -8.84
N GLU A 65 8.37 -17.97 -10.16
CA GLU A 65 7.97 -16.98 -11.17
C GLU A 65 6.51 -16.55 -10.98
N ASP A 66 5.61 -17.52 -10.73
CA ASP A 66 4.20 -17.26 -10.47
C ASP A 66 3.97 -16.48 -9.17
N ALA A 67 4.70 -16.83 -8.11
CA ALA A 67 4.62 -16.15 -6.83
C ALA A 67 5.13 -14.69 -6.93
N ILE A 68 6.22 -14.45 -7.66
CA ILE A 68 6.76 -13.09 -7.87
C ILE A 68 5.84 -12.25 -8.75
N TYR A 69 5.26 -12.83 -9.80
CA TYR A 69 4.20 -12.17 -10.58
C TYR A 69 3.08 -11.66 -9.68
N LYS A 70 2.55 -12.53 -8.81
CA LYS A 70 1.50 -12.16 -7.85
C LYS A 70 1.98 -11.16 -6.81
N ALA A 71 3.25 -11.25 -6.38
CA ALA A 71 3.83 -10.31 -5.42
C ALA A 71 3.85 -8.88 -5.95
N PHE A 72 4.32 -8.66 -7.18
CA PHE A 72 4.30 -7.33 -7.79
C PHE A 72 2.86 -6.84 -8.04
N HIS A 73 1.96 -7.73 -8.45
CA HIS A 73 0.54 -7.39 -8.59
C HIS A 73 -0.06 -6.95 -7.25
N THR A 74 0.19 -7.71 -6.18
CA THR A 74 -0.25 -7.37 -4.81
C THR A 74 0.33 -6.05 -4.30
N LEU A 75 1.54 -5.69 -4.70
CA LEU A 75 2.15 -4.39 -4.40
C LEU A 75 1.54 -3.22 -5.18
N GLY A 76 0.68 -3.50 -6.17
CA GLY A 76 -0.08 -2.50 -6.92
C GLY A 76 0.43 -2.23 -8.34
N PHE A 77 1.35 -3.04 -8.86
CA PHE A 77 1.78 -2.95 -10.25
C PHE A 77 0.80 -3.61 -11.21
N GLU A 78 0.70 -3.08 -12.41
CA GLU A 78 0.18 -3.82 -13.55
C GLU A 78 1.27 -4.77 -14.03
N THR A 79 1.02 -6.08 -13.94
CA THR A 79 2.02 -7.11 -14.19
C THR A 79 1.71 -7.95 -15.43
N THR A 80 2.74 -8.32 -16.17
CA THR A 80 2.65 -9.20 -17.34
C THR A 80 3.70 -10.28 -17.20
N LYS A 81 3.30 -11.54 -17.31
CA LYS A 81 4.24 -12.66 -17.48
C LYS A 81 4.75 -12.66 -18.91
N ILE A 82 6.04 -12.81 -19.07
CA ILE A 82 6.69 -12.91 -20.36
C ILE A 82 7.23 -14.33 -20.54
N GLY A 83 8.23 -14.70 -19.75
CA GLY A 83 8.85 -16.01 -19.81
C GLY A 83 9.54 -16.33 -21.14
N GLY A 84 10.08 -17.54 -21.23
CA GLY A 84 10.77 -18.01 -22.41
C GLY A 84 12.26 -17.67 -22.42
N SER A 85 12.99 -18.36 -23.30
CA SER A 85 14.45 -18.24 -23.40
C SER A 85 14.85 -16.82 -23.85
N ASN A 86 15.82 -16.23 -23.16
CA ASN A 86 16.32 -14.87 -23.39
C ASN A 86 15.34 -13.71 -23.15
N ASN A 87 14.29 -13.94 -22.42
CA ASN A 87 13.36 -12.91 -21.95
C ASN A 87 13.40 -12.83 -20.42
N PRO A 88 12.93 -11.71 -19.82
CA PRO A 88 12.65 -11.67 -18.39
C PRO A 88 11.46 -12.59 -18.05
N ASP A 89 11.34 -13.00 -16.81
CA ASP A 89 10.17 -13.77 -16.36
C ASP A 89 8.92 -12.92 -16.43
N GLY A 90 9.06 -11.60 -16.26
CA GLY A 90 7.95 -10.68 -16.44
C GLY A 90 8.33 -9.21 -16.44
N TYR A 91 7.28 -8.42 -16.62
CA TYR A 91 7.29 -6.97 -16.68
C TYR A 91 6.21 -6.40 -15.78
N ALA A 92 6.51 -5.31 -15.11
CA ALA A 92 5.57 -4.64 -14.22
C ALA A 92 5.61 -3.12 -14.46
N SER A 93 4.44 -2.50 -14.53
CA SER A 93 4.30 -1.06 -14.67
C SER A 93 3.56 -0.44 -13.49
N ALA A 94 4.06 0.69 -13.03
CA ALA A 94 3.47 1.50 -11.98
C ALA A 94 2.78 2.71 -12.61
N ILE A 95 1.47 2.83 -12.41
CA ILE A 95 0.67 3.96 -12.88
C ILE A 95 0.53 4.95 -11.73
N LEU A 96 1.23 6.07 -11.80
CA LEU A 96 1.26 7.11 -10.76
C LEU A 96 0.59 8.42 -11.17
N GLY A 97 0.26 8.58 -12.45
CA GLY A 97 -0.29 9.82 -13.00
C GLY A 97 0.78 10.84 -13.39
N PHE A 98 0.55 12.10 -13.06
CA PHE A 98 1.39 13.22 -13.49
C PHE A 98 1.85 14.03 -12.27
N SER A 99 3.08 14.56 -12.36
CA SER A 99 3.60 15.54 -11.40
C SER A 99 2.91 16.90 -11.56
N GLU A 100 3.19 17.82 -10.62
CA GLU A 100 2.73 19.22 -10.70
C GLU A 100 3.19 19.92 -12.00
N GLU A 101 4.29 19.49 -12.60
CA GLU A 101 4.79 19.97 -13.88
C GLU A 101 4.18 19.26 -15.10
N ASN A 102 3.10 18.48 -14.92
CA ASN A 102 2.45 17.64 -15.94
C ASN A 102 3.39 16.61 -16.60
N LYS A 103 4.45 16.19 -15.93
CA LYS A 103 5.30 15.08 -16.37
C LYS A 103 4.74 13.76 -15.85
N SER A 104 4.68 12.74 -16.70
CA SER A 104 4.30 11.40 -16.28
C SER A 104 5.25 10.88 -15.21
N GLU A 105 4.71 10.45 -14.08
CA GLU A 105 5.47 9.80 -13.00
C GLU A 105 5.48 8.27 -13.13
N ASN A 106 4.85 7.73 -14.17
CA ASN A 106 4.79 6.30 -14.42
C ASN A 106 6.20 5.72 -14.63
N TYR A 107 6.39 4.51 -14.14
CA TYR A 107 7.64 3.79 -14.34
C TYR A 107 7.37 2.30 -14.54
N SER A 108 8.38 1.60 -15.01
CA SER A 108 8.28 0.16 -15.24
C SER A 108 9.57 -0.56 -14.84
N LEU A 109 9.44 -1.85 -14.61
CA LEU A 109 10.55 -2.73 -14.30
C LEU A 109 10.41 -4.09 -15.00
N THR A 110 11.53 -4.69 -15.32
CA THR A 110 11.62 -6.12 -15.63
C THR A 110 11.96 -6.88 -14.36
N TYR A 111 11.44 -8.08 -14.18
CA TYR A 111 11.79 -8.91 -13.04
C TYR A 111 12.13 -10.34 -13.47
N ASP A 112 13.02 -10.94 -12.70
CA ASP A 112 13.47 -12.32 -12.85
C ASP A 112 13.45 -13.04 -11.50
N ALA A 113 12.99 -14.27 -11.49
CA ALA A 113 13.01 -15.20 -10.37
C ALA A 113 14.19 -16.16 -10.51
N LYS A 114 14.94 -16.36 -9.44
CA LYS A 114 16.05 -17.32 -9.44
C LYS A 114 15.87 -18.32 -8.32
N SER A 115 15.29 -19.47 -8.66
CA SER A 115 15.19 -20.60 -7.76
C SER A 115 16.50 -21.39 -7.69
N THR A 116 16.72 -22.06 -6.59
CA THR A 116 17.86 -22.97 -6.44
C THR A 116 17.55 -24.03 -5.37
N GLY A 117 18.05 -25.22 -5.56
CA GLY A 117 18.04 -26.25 -4.49
C GLY A 117 19.06 -25.98 -3.36
N LYS A 118 19.81 -24.87 -3.43
CA LYS A 118 20.74 -24.39 -2.42
C LYS A 118 20.16 -23.20 -1.69
N ASN A 119 20.69 -22.90 -0.50
CA ASN A 119 20.22 -21.75 0.29
C ASN A 119 20.61 -20.38 -0.29
N LYS A 120 21.55 -20.33 -1.24
CA LYS A 120 22.03 -19.09 -1.87
C LYS A 120 22.31 -19.31 -3.35
N ILE A 121 22.09 -18.29 -4.17
CA ILE A 121 22.52 -18.27 -5.56
C ILE A 121 23.89 -17.59 -5.68
N GLN A 122 24.70 -18.07 -6.63
CA GLN A 122 25.98 -17.45 -6.98
C GLN A 122 25.76 -16.27 -7.95
N ALA A 123 26.69 -15.32 -7.97
CA ALA A 123 26.64 -14.17 -8.88
C ALA A 123 26.48 -14.58 -10.36
N GLY A 124 27.20 -15.61 -10.81
CA GLY A 124 27.07 -16.15 -12.17
C GLY A 124 25.67 -16.73 -12.49
N THR A 125 24.99 -17.27 -11.47
CA THR A 125 23.61 -17.78 -11.62
C THR A 125 22.59 -16.64 -11.72
N ALA A 126 22.86 -15.49 -11.13
CA ALA A 126 22.00 -14.31 -11.22
C ALA A 126 21.93 -13.74 -12.65
N ARG A 127 22.96 -14.00 -13.49
CA ARG A 127 23.02 -13.55 -14.91
C ARG A 127 22.74 -12.07 -15.09
N LEU A 128 23.40 -11.23 -14.30
CA LEU A 128 23.13 -9.79 -14.24
C LEU A 128 23.21 -9.09 -15.61
N SER A 129 24.17 -9.48 -16.47
CA SER A 129 24.26 -8.95 -17.83
C SER A 129 23.04 -9.28 -18.71
N ALA A 130 22.36 -10.40 -18.46
CA ALA A 130 21.09 -10.71 -19.15
C ALA A 130 19.96 -9.83 -18.64
N LEU A 131 19.86 -9.62 -17.32
CA LEU A 131 18.89 -8.73 -16.71
C LEU A 131 19.02 -7.29 -17.23
N TYR A 132 20.25 -6.80 -17.34
CA TYR A 132 20.51 -5.48 -17.94
C TYR A 132 20.00 -5.40 -19.39
N ARG A 133 20.29 -6.40 -20.21
CA ARG A 133 19.80 -6.46 -21.60
C ARG A 133 18.28 -6.52 -21.67
N HIS A 134 17.62 -7.26 -20.77
CA HIS A 134 16.16 -7.30 -20.68
C HIS A 134 15.60 -5.92 -20.36
N LYS A 135 16.16 -5.23 -19.36
CA LYS A 135 15.78 -3.85 -19.02
C LYS A 135 15.82 -2.93 -20.24
N GLU A 136 16.92 -2.94 -20.98
CA GLU A 136 17.09 -2.12 -22.18
C GLU A 136 16.11 -2.52 -23.30
N ALA A 137 15.93 -3.82 -23.56
CA ALA A 137 15.05 -4.32 -24.60
C ALA A 137 13.58 -3.95 -24.38
N TYR A 138 13.14 -3.99 -23.13
CA TYR A 138 11.77 -3.63 -22.73
C TYR A 138 11.62 -2.14 -22.36
N LYS A 139 12.68 -1.34 -22.49
CA LYS A 139 12.71 0.10 -22.12
C LYS A 139 12.21 0.33 -20.70
N ALA A 140 12.48 -0.60 -19.79
CA ALA A 140 12.13 -0.48 -18.40
C ALA A 140 13.13 0.44 -17.68
N GLN A 141 12.65 1.22 -16.72
CA GLN A 141 13.50 2.08 -15.89
C GLN A 141 14.32 1.27 -14.90
N TYR A 142 13.75 0.18 -14.39
CA TYR A 142 14.38 -0.66 -13.38
C TYR A 142 14.44 -2.12 -13.81
N SER A 143 15.32 -2.87 -13.16
CA SER A 143 15.38 -4.32 -13.26
C SER A 143 15.52 -4.92 -11.87
N VAL A 144 14.76 -5.97 -11.59
CA VAL A 144 14.71 -6.61 -10.27
C VAL A 144 15.01 -8.09 -10.42
N VAL A 145 15.84 -8.62 -9.55
CA VAL A 145 16.05 -10.07 -9.42
C VAL A 145 15.68 -10.51 -8.02
N VAL A 146 14.88 -11.58 -7.92
CA VAL A 146 14.46 -12.16 -6.64
C VAL A 146 15.01 -13.57 -6.53
N ALA A 147 15.66 -13.87 -5.40
CA ALA A 147 16.17 -15.19 -5.09
C ALA A 147 16.03 -15.48 -3.58
N ILE A 148 16.24 -16.75 -3.19
CA ILE A 148 16.21 -17.12 -1.77
C ILE A 148 17.23 -16.29 -0.95
N ASP A 149 18.48 -16.24 -1.38
CA ASP A 149 19.56 -15.39 -0.87
C ASP A 149 20.70 -15.37 -1.90
N TYR A 150 21.71 -14.52 -1.68
CA TYR A 150 22.82 -14.30 -2.60
C TYR A 150 24.16 -14.58 -1.94
N GLU A 151 25.01 -15.39 -2.58
CA GLU A 151 26.37 -15.60 -2.13
C GLU A 151 27.19 -14.31 -2.29
N GLY A 152 27.90 -13.92 -1.25
CA GLY A 152 28.70 -12.68 -1.26
C GLY A 152 27.92 -11.40 -1.02
N ALA A 153 26.60 -11.46 -0.75
CA ALA A 153 25.78 -10.27 -0.48
C ALA A 153 26.30 -9.42 0.71
N ASP A 154 26.94 -10.06 1.69
CA ASP A 154 27.46 -9.38 2.88
C ASP A 154 28.81 -8.69 2.67
N ASN A 155 29.44 -8.88 1.52
CA ASN A 155 30.67 -8.17 1.16
C ASN A 155 30.35 -6.96 0.26
N PRO A 156 30.37 -5.72 0.78
CA PRO A 156 30.03 -4.51 0.01
C PRO A 156 30.89 -4.32 -1.25
N GLU A 157 32.15 -4.78 -1.21
CA GLU A 157 33.12 -4.69 -2.31
C GLU A 157 33.19 -6.01 -3.13
N GLY A 158 32.29 -6.94 -2.86
CA GLY A 158 32.18 -8.19 -3.60
C GLY A 158 31.70 -7.99 -5.03
N ALA A 159 32.16 -8.84 -5.95
CA ALA A 159 31.83 -8.75 -7.38
C ALA A 159 30.32 -8.65 -7.63
N LEU A 160 29.49 -9.39 -6.91
CA LEU A 160 28.03 -9.30 -7.00
C LEU A 160 27.53 -7.87 -6.74
N ASN A 161 27.91 -7.28 -5.60
CA ASN A 161 27.41 -5.98 -5.19
C ASN A 161 27.92 -4.85 -6.10
N ILE A 162 29.15 -4.95 -6.57
CA ILE A 162 29.72 -4.01 -7.55
C ILE A 162 28.92 -4.07 -8.85
N GLU A 163 28.68 -5.27 -9.39
CA GLU A 163 27.97 -5.46 -10.66
C GLU A 163 26.50 -5.00 -10.55
N LEU A 164 25.81 -5.32 -9.46
CA LEU A 164 24.44 -4.83 -9.18
C LEU A 164 24.35 -3.31 -9.24
N LYS A 165 25.27 -2.62 -8.58
CA LYS A 165 25.33 -1.15 -8.57
C LYS A 165 25.68 -0.56 -9.95
N GLN A 166 26.66 -1.13 -10.64
CA GLN A 166 27.06 -0.67 -11.98
C GLN A 166 25.93 -0.80 -12.99
N GLN A 167 25.17 -1.89 -12.95
CA GLN A 167 24.07 -2.16 -13.88
C GLN A 167 22.72 -1.61 -13.39
N LYS A 168 22.68 -1.04 -12.19
CA LYS A 168 21.45 -0.53 -11.53
C LYS A 168 20.34 -1.59 -11.52
N ILE A 169 20.67 -2.78 -11.03
CA ILE A 169 19.75 -3.90 -10.84
C ILE A 169 19.50 -4.03 -9.36
N THR A 170 18.24 -4.10 -8.95
CA THR A 170 17.85 -4.31 -7.55
C THR A 170 17.74 -5.81 -7.28
N ALA A 171 18.56 -6.31 -6.38
CA ALA A 171 18.52 -7.69 -5.91
C ALA A 171 17.74 -7.77 -4.59
N ILE A 172 16.65 -8.54 -4.56
CA ILE A 172 15.77 -8.70 -3.40
C ILE A 172 15.84 -10.15 -2.93
N ARG A 173 16.10 -10.36 -1.64
CA ARG A 173 15.92 -11.70 -1.04
C ARG A 173 14.44 -12.02 -0.96
N ALA A 174 14.08 -13.27 -1.17
CA ALA A 174 12.68 -13.71 -1.03
C ALA A 174 12.10 -13.35 0.35
N LYS A 175 12.88 -13.49 1.42
CA LYS A 175 12.49 -13.07 2.79
C LYS A 175 12.15 -11.57 2.85
N ASP A 176 12.94 -10.73 2.19
CA ASP A 176 12.73 -9.28 2.17
C ASP A 176 11.53 -8.90 1.31
N LEU A 177 11.26 -9.62 0.19
CA LEU A 177 10.03 -9.45 -0.58
C LEU A 177 8.79 -9.84 0.23
N MET A 178 8.84 -10.94 0.98
CA MET A 178 7.73 -11.32 1.88
C MET A 178 7.46 -10.25 2.94
N ARG A 179 8.52 -9.72 3.59
CA ARG A 179 8.38 -8.60 4.53
C ARG A 179 7.78 -7.36 3.88
N LEU A 180 8.23 -7.01 2.68
CA LEU A 180 7.71 -5.88 1.92
C LEU A 180 6.21 -6.02 1.64
N LEU A 181 5.76 -7.21 1.22
CA LEU A 181 4.34 -7.52 1.05
C LEU A 181 3.54 -7.30 2.33
N LEU A 182 4.03 -7.85 3.46
CA LEU A 182 3.35 -7.76 4.76
C LEU A 182 3.33 -6.33 5.31
N LEU A 183 4.38 -5.54 5.04
CA LEU A 183 4.49 -4.15 5.49
C LEU A 183 3.75 -3.16 4.57
N ALA A 184 3.42 -3.55 3.34
CA ALA A 184 2.87 -2.64 2.33
C ALA A 184 1.61 -1.91 2.80
N VAL A 185 0.67 -2.60 3.45
CA VAL A 185 -0.56 -2.00 3.98
C VAL A 185 -0.30 -1.25 5.30
N PRO A 186 0.24 -1.88 6.37
CA PRO A 186 0.39 -1.22 7.66
C PRO A 186 1.35 -0.03 7.64
N LYS A 187 2.31 -0.01 6.72
CA LYS A 187 3.29 1.08 6.56
C LYS A 187 3.01 1.98 5.35
N GLN A 188 1.86 1.82 4.71
CA GLN A 188 1.42 2.62 3.56
C GLN A 188 2.50 2.75 2.47
N ILE A 189 3.09 1.62 2.10
CA ILE A 189 4.11 1.56 1.05
C ILE A 189 3.40 1.60 -0.30
N GLY A 190 3.34 2.78 -0.91
CA GLY A 190 2.80 2.98 -2.25
C GLY A 190 3.86 2.81 -3.34
N LEU A 191 3.42 2.80 -4.59
CA LEU A 191 4.30 2.66 -5.76
C LEU A 191 5.39 3.75 -5.83
N LYS A 192 5.11 4.97 -5.36
CA LYS A 192 6.11 6.05 -5.30
C LYS A 192 7.26 5.72 -4.32
N LYS A 193 6.94 5.19 -3.13
CA LYS A 193 7.97 4.72 -2.18
C LYS A 193 8.77 3.54 -2.75
N LEU A 194 8.13 2.63 -3.49
CA LEU A 194 8.83 1.53 -4.15
C LEU A 194 9.77 2.02 -5.25
N ARG A 195 9.40 3.07 -5.99
CA ARG A 195 10.30 3.72 -6.95
C ARG A 195 11.57 4.21 -6.26
N ASP A 196 11.44 4.92 -5.13
CA ASP A 196 12.58 5.42 -4.37
C ASP A 196 13.52 4.27 -3.93
N MET A 197 12.95 3.12 -3.55
CA MET A 197 13.73 1.92 -3.25
C MET A 197 14.50 1.42 -4.48
N PHE A 198 13.86 1.29 -5.64
CA PHE A 198 14.53 0.82 -6.86
C PHE A 198 15.59 1.79 -7.39
N GLU A 199 15.43 3.10 -7.12
CA GLU A 199 16.41 4.11 -7.48
C GLU A 199 17.65 4.07 -6.59
N THR A 200 17.49 3.75 -5.32
CA THR A 200 18.54 3.90 -4.30
C THR A 200 19.15 2.58 -3.82
N CYS A 201 18.41 1.49 -3.91
CA CYS A 201 18.82 0.18 -3.38
C CYS A 201 19.07 -0.81 -4.50
N HIS A 202 20.31 -1.27 -4.63
CA HIS A 202 20.70 -2.26 -5.65
C HIS A 202 21.10 -3.58 -5.01
N THR A 203 21.79 -3.55 -3.87
CA THR A 203 22.25 -4.76 -3.20
C THR A 203 21.20 -5.34 -2.25
N PRO A 204 21.23 -6.66 -1.97
CA PRO A 204 20.30 -7.27 -1.02
C PRO A 204 20.32 -6.64 0.38
N ASN A 205 21.47 -6.15 0.83
CA ASN A 205 21.61 -5.52 2.13
C ASN A 205 21.05 -4.09 2.14
N GLU A 206 21.15 -3.35 1.05
CA GLU A 206 20.52 -2.03 0.93
C GLU A 206 19.00 -2.15 0.96
N VAL A 207 18.43 -3.13 0.22
CA VAL A 207 16.99 -3.42 0.26
C VAL A 207 16.54 -3.80 1.66
N LYS A 208 17.27 -4.72 2.32
CA LYS A 208 16.98 -5.10 3.71
C LYS A 208 17.01 -3.88 4.63
N PHE A 209 18.05 -3.05 4.55
CA PHE A 209 18.16 -1.85 5.37
C PHE A 209 17.00 -0.88 5.13
N TRP A 210 16.62 -0.66 3.88
CA TRP A 210 15.47 0.19 3.54
C TRP A 210 14.17 -0.34 4.17
N ILE A 211 13.93 -1.66 4.12
CA ILE A 211 12.77 -2.29 4.75
C ILE A 211 12.83 -2.14 6.27
N ASP A 212 13.99 -2.36 6.88
CA ASP A 212 14.20 -2.21 8.33
C ASP A 212 13.90 -0.78 8.81
N GLU A 213 14.26 0.24 8.01
CA GLU A 213 13.91 1.62 8.31
C GLU A 213 12.41 1.90 8.18
N ILE A 214 11.76 1.38 7.13
CA ILE A 214 10.30 1.48 6.97
C ILE A 214 9.57 0.82 8.15
N GLU A 215 10.05 -0.34 8.60
CA GLU A 215 9.42 -1.06 9.71
C GLU A 215 9.44 -0.25 11.02
N LYS A 216 10.49 0.52 11.25
CA LYS A 216 10.63 1.42 12.41
C LYS A 216 9.76 2.67 12.31
N THR A 217 9.37 3.10 11.11
CA THR A 217 8.57 4.33 10.96
C THR A 217 7.20 4.16 11.61
N THR A 218 6.78 5.17 12.35
CA THR A 218 5.38 5.32 12.76
C THR A 218 4.63 6.06 11.66
N ILE A 219 3.45 5.57 11.34
CA ILE A 219 2.56 6.28 10.41
C ILE A 219 1.89 7.40 11.21
N ASP A 220 2.17 8.63 10.83
CA ASP A 220 1.43 9.78 11.34
C ASP A 220 0.01 9.71 10.75
N ARG A 221 -0.95 9.40 11.60
CA ARG A 221 -2.38 9.36 11.25
C ARG A 221 -3.05 10.72 11.40
N GLY A 222 -2.26 11.76 11.70
CA GLY A 222 -2.77 13.06 12.08
C GLY A 222 -3.49 13.03 13.44
N PRO A 223 -3.98 14.16 13.91
CA PRO A 223 -4.58 14.32 15.22
C PRO A 223 -6.05 13.90 15.24
N ILE A 224 -6.37 12.69 14.78
CA ILE A 224 -7.76 12.20 14.70
C ILE A 224 -8.36 12.05 16.09
N ASP A 225 -7.58 11.55 17.03
CA ASP A 225 -8.04 11.32 18.40
C ASP A 225 -8.39 12.63 19.09
N GLU A 226 -7.48 13.59 19.03
CA GLU A 226 -7.65 14.92 19.59
C GLU A 226 -8.78 15.68 18.90
N LEU A 227 -8.90 15.56 17.59
CA LEU A 227 -9.95 16.18 16.80
C LEU A 227 -11.33 15.70 17.23
N LEU A 228 -11.52 14.38 17.32
CA LEU A 228 -12.80 13.79 17.71
C LEU A 228 -13.18 14.13 19.15
N GLU A 229 -12.22 14.12 20.09
CA GLU A 229 -12.45 14.48 21.49
C GLU A 229 -12.84 15.96 21.61
N VAL A 230 -12.14 16.87 20.92
CA VAL A 230 -12.47 18.30 20.94
C VAL A 230 -13.86 18.56 20.36
N ILE A 231 -14.22 17.96 19.23
CA ILE A 231 -15.58 18.09 18.67
C ILE A 231 -16.61 17.61 19.67
N TYR A 232 -16.37 16.48 20.33
CA TYR A 232 -17.30 15.89 21.28
C TYR A 232 -17.49 16.76 22.54
N VAL A 233 -16.40 17.34 23.06
CA VAL A 233 -16.45 18.24 24.23
C VAL A 233 -17.22 19.51 23.87
N LEU A 234 -16.85 20.19 22.80
CA LEU A 234 -17.53 21.41 22.37
C LEU A 234 -19.00 21.18 22.06
N GLN A 235 -19.35 20.05 21.45
CA GLN A 235 -20.74 19.71 21.17
C GLN A 235 -21.57 19.46 22.45
N LYS A 236 -20.93 19.07 23.54
CA LYS A 236 -21.61 18.92 24.86
C LYS A 236 -21.84 20.25 25.59
N GLU A 237 -20.92 21.18 25.40
CA GLU A 237 -20.94 22.48 26.10
C GLU A 237 -21.83 23.50 25.38
N ASP A 238 -21.92 23.41 24.06
CA ASP A 238 -22.68 24.33 23.23
C ASP A 238 -24.05 23.75 22.81
N THR A 239 -25.00 24.65 22.54
CA THR A 239 -26.32 24.29 21.99
C THR A 239 -26.32 24.09 20.48
N GLU A 240 -25.24 24.45 19.81
CA GLU A 240 -25.04 24.31 18.35
C GLU A 240 -23.77 23.51 18.04
N PRO A 241 -23.72 22.84 16.88
CA PRO A 241 -22.50 22.18 16.44
C PRO A 241 -21.32 23.14 16.31
N PRO A 242 -20.12 22.78 16.82
CA PRO A 242 -18.96 23.65 16.80
C PRO A 242 -18.50 23.97 15.36
N LYS A 243 -18.01 25.19 15.18
CA LYS A 243 -17.39 25.63 13.92
C LYS A 243 -15.96 25.12 13.82
N ILE A 244 -15.49 24.89 12.61
CA ILE A 244 -14.10 24.49 12.33
C ILE A 244 -13.09 25.44 12.98
N SER A 245 -13.37 26.75 13.02
CA SER A 245 -12.52 27.73 13.68
C SER A 245 -12.43 27.54 15.19
N ALA A 246 -13.54 27.22 15.86
CA ALA A 246 -13.58 26.92 17.28
C ALA A 246 -12.80 25.64 17.61
N ILE A 247 -13.03 24.57 16.85
CA ILE A 247 -12.29 23.30 16.98
C ILE A 247 -10.78 23.55 16.86
N ARG A 248 -10.35 24.33 15.87
CA ARG A 248 -8.91 24.69 15.69
C ARG A 248 -8.36 25.48 16.87
N SER A 249 -9.17 26.34 17.45
CA SER A 249 -8.75 27.11 18.63
C SER A 249 -8.49 26.18 19.82
N GLU A 250 -9.41 25.27 20.10
CA GLU A 250 -9.26 24.33 21.21
C GLU A 250 -8.10 23.36 21.02
N LEU A 251 -7.89 22.85 19.80
CA LEU A 251 -6.75 21.97 19.47
C LEU A 251 -5.40 22.62 19.81
N LYS A 252 -5.27 23.95 19.67
CA LYS A 252 -4.04 24.68 20.03
C LYS A 252 -3.82 24.78 21.54
N HIS A 253 -4.90 24.67 22.34
CA HIS A 253 -4.84 24.74 23.80
C HIS A 253 -4.59 23.37 24.46
N LEU A 254 -4.54 22.28 23.67
CA LEU A 254 -4.19 20.96 24.19
C LEU A 254 -2.72 20.89 24.65
N ASN A 255 -2.41 19.91 25.47
CA ASN A 255 -1.05 19.65 25.89
C ASN A 255 -0.63 18.19 25.56
N PRO A 256 0.19 17.97 24.55
CA PRO A 256 0.83 18.94 23.67
C PRO A 256 -0.17 19.63 22.70
N PRO A 257 0.14 20.87 22.26
CA PRO A 257 -0.75 21.59 21.34
C PRO A 257 -0.76 20.93 19.95
N VAL A 258 -1.95 20.85 19.37
CA VAL A 258 -2.15 20.35 17.99
C VAL A 258 -2.32 21.53 17.06
N ILE A 259 -1.35 21.68 16.13
CA ILE A 259 -1.35 22.76 15.13
C ILE A 259 -1.72 22.15 13.77
N ILE A 260 -2.90 22.47 13.29
CA ILE A 260 -3.41 22.02 12.00
C ILE A 260 -3.92 23.22 11.18
N SER A 261 -3.61 23.25 9.88
CA SER A 261 -4.19 24.25 8.99
C SER A 261 -5.69 23.99 8.78
N GLU A 262 -6.43 25.02 8.39
CA GLU A 262 -7.86 24.85 8.11
C GLU A 262 -8.12 23.90 6.94
N SER A 263 -7.31 24.00 5.89
CA SER A 263 -7.37 23.08 4.74
C SER A 263 -7.17 21.64 5.19
N ASN A 264 -6.07 21.34 5.90
CA ASN A 264 -5.76 19.99 6.35
C ASN A 264 -6.84 19.44 7.30
N MET A 265 -7.46 20.31 8.13
CA MET A 265 -8.58 19.89 8.98
C MET A 265 -9.81 19.52 8.14
N LYS A 266 -10.16 20.35 7.14
CA LYS A 266 -11.26 20.04 6.20
C LYS A 266 -11.01 18.74 5.45
N ASP A 267 -9.79 18.52 4.98
CA ASP A 267 -9.41 17.29 4.28
C ASP A 267 -9.52 16.06 5.20
N LEU A 268 -9.08 16.19 6.46
CA LEU A 268 -9.19 15.13 7.45
C LEU A 268 -10.66 14.81 7.77
N LEU A 269 -11.49 15.82 7.99
CA LEU A 269 -12.93 15.66 8.26
C LEU A 269 -13.65 15.03 7.07
N ASN A 270 -13.35 15.46 5.84
CA ASN A 270 -13.91 14.85 4.63
C ASN A 270 -13.49 13.39 4.48
N SER A 271 -12.24 13.05 4.82
CA SER A 271 -11.76 11.67 4.83
C SER A 271 -12.54 10.81 5.84
N LEU A 272 -12.82 11.35 7.02
CA LEU A 272 -13.62 10.67 8.04
C LEU A 272 -15.08 10.47 7.61
N LEU A 273 -15.68 11.41 6.86
CA LEU A 273 -17.02 11.22 6.28
C LEU A 273 -17.08 9.99 5.35
N VAL A 274 -16.02 9.76 4.58
CA VAL A 274 -15.95 8.59 3.67
C VAL A 274 -15.76 7.29 4.45
N LEU A 275 -14.91 7.32 5.49
CA LEU A 275 -14.57 6.12 6.27
C LEU A 275 -15.71 5.68 7.21
N VAL A 276 -16.42 6.63 7.81
CA VAL A 276 -17.46 6.39 8.81
C VAL A 276 -18.72 7.20 8.50
N PRO A 277 -19.37 6.91 7.35
CA PRO A 277 -20.56 7.64 6.92
C PRO A 277 -21.67 7.50 7.99
N GLY A 278 -22.30 8.63 8.33
CA GLY A 278 -23.37 8.70 9.31
C GLY A 278 -22.94 8.91 10.77
N PHE A 279 -21.64 8.87 11.09
CA PHE A 279 -21.12 9.20 12.40
C PHE A 279 -20.63 10.64 12.54
N ILE A 280 -20.28 11.26 11.41
CA ILE A 280 -19.84 12.65 11.34
C ILE A 280 -20.77 13.37 10.36
N ASN A 281 -21.15 14.59 10.69
CA ASN A 281 -21.91 15.48 9.83
C ASN A 281 -21.15 16.81 9.68
N ILE A 282 -21.08 17.34 8.47
CA ILE A 282 -20.46 18.62 8.15
C ILE A 282 -21.47 19.46 7.37
N GLU A 283 -21.89 20.58 7.95
CA GLU A 283 -22.81 21.53 7.34
C GLU A 283 -22.13 22.91 7.25
N GLY A 284 -21.54 23.18 6.08
CA GLY A 284 -20.72 24.38 5.88
C GLY A 284 -19.49 24.39 6.78
N GLU A 285 -19.45 25.29 7.74
CA GLU A 285 -18.36 25.40 8.75
C GLU A 285 -18.65 24.65 10.05
N LYS A 286 -19.83 24.09 10.22
CA LYS A 286 -20.27 23.39 11.43
C LYS A 286 -20.00 21.90 11.30
N VAL A 287 -19.49 21.30 12.37
CA VAL A 287 -19.15 19.88 12.43
C VAL A 287 -19.84 19.25 13.64
N SER A 288 -20.44 18.09 13.46
CA SER A 288 -21.00 17.32 14.57
C SER A 288 -20.68 15.82 14.44
N ILE A 289 -20.67 15.14 15.56
CA ILE A 289 -20.55 13.68 15.63
C ILE A 289 -21.80 13.11 16.29
N ASN A 290 -22.30 12.01 15.73
CA ASN A 290 -23.56 11.38 16.16
C ASN A 290 -23.36 10.25 17.16
N THR A 291 -22.11 10.05 17.61
CA THR A 291 -21.75 9.00 18.57
C THR A 291 -20.49 9.41 19.34
N THR A 292 -20.01 8.55 20.23
CA THR A 292 -18.79 8.83 20.99
C THR A 292 -17.54 8.72 20.14
N PRO A 293 -16.45 9.46 20.45
CA PRO A 293 -15.15 9.32 19.80
C PRO A 293 -14.65 7.86 19.76
N SER A 294 -14.84 7.13 20.86
CA SER A 294 -14.45 5.71 20.95
C SER A 294 -15.19 4.83 19.93
N ALA A 295 -16.49 5.05 19.72
CA ALA A 295 -17.28 4.31 18.74
C ALA A 295 -16.82 4.63 17.30
N ILE A 296 -16.48 5.89 16.99
CA ILE A 296 -15.93 6.30 15.70
C ILE A 296 -14.59 5.61 15.47
N LYS A 297 -13.67 5.64 16.45
CA LYS A 297 -12.37 4.96 16.37
C LYS A 297 -12.54 3.47 16.11
N THR A 298 -13.47 2.81 16.80
CA THR A 298 -13.78 1.39 16.57
C THR A 298 -14.32 1.17 15.17
N ALA A 299 -15.20 2.03 14.66
CA ALA A 299 -15.73 1.92 13.29
C ALA A 299 -14.64 2.13 12.23
N ILE A 300 -13.72 3.09 12.43
CA ILE A 300 -12.56 3.29 11.56
C ILE A 300 -11.67 2.03 11.56
N GLN A 301 -11.37 1.48 12.74
CA GLN A 301 -10.62 0.24 12.87
C GLN A 301 -11.31 -0.93 12.16
N GLN A 302 -12.62 -1.06 12.31
CA GLN A 302 -13.40 -2.08 11.62
C GLN A 302 -13.45 -1.87 10.11
N ALA A 303 -13.60 -0.63 9.65
CA ALA A 303 -13.55 -0.29 8.23
C ALA A 303 -12.17 -0.62 7.60
N THR A 304 -11.09 -0.44 8.38
CA THR A 304 -9.73 -0.79 7.97
C THR A 304 -9.35 -2.25 8.26
N ASN A 305 -10.01 -2.89 9.24
CA ASN A 305 -9.80 -4.27 9.65
C ASN A 305 -10.79 -5.28 9.03
N ASN A 306 -11.56 -4.89 8.03
CA ASN A 306 -12.35 -5.84 7.21
C ASN A 306 -11.45 -6.78 6.36
N VAL A 307 -10.20 -6.90 6.74
CA VAL A 307 -9.38 -8.08 6.46
C VAL A 307 -10.01 -9.22 7.26
N PRO A 308 -10.46 -10.31 6.65
CA PRO A 308 -11.00 -11.45 7.38
C PRO A 308 -10.08 -11.85 8.53
N ALA A 309 -10.64 -12.27 9.67
CA ALA A 309 -9.86 -12.61 10.87
C ALA A 309 -8.74 -13.62 10.57
N ASP A 310 -8.99 -14.55 9.64
CA ASP A 310 -8.03 -15.53 9.16
C ASP A 310 -6.79 -14.88 8.53
N PHE A 311 -6.96 -13.76 7.82
CA PHE A 311 -5.84 -13.01 7.25
C PHE A 311 -5.06 -12.21 8.30
N GLN A 312 -5.72 -11.72 9.36
CA GLN A 312 -5.01 -11.06 10.46
C GLN A 312 -4.06 -12.03 11.18
N GLN A 313 -4.51 -13.26 11.42
CA GLN A 313 -3.68 -14.29 12.02
C GLN A 313 -2.51 -14.66 11.10
N MET A 314 -2.75 -14.79 9.78
CA MET A 314 -1.68 -15.02 8.81
C MET A 314 -0.62 -13.91 8.77
N TYR A 315 -1.01 -12.62 8.95
CA TYR A 315 -0.06 -11.52 9.10
C TYR A 315 0.80 -11.67 10.35
N ILE A 316 0.17 -11.99 11.47
CA ILE A 316 0.87 -12.20 12.75
C ILE A 316 1.84 -13.36 12.62
N ASP A 317 1.38 -14.51 12.13
CA ASP A 317 2.18 -15.72 11.99
C ASP A 317 3.36 -15.52 11.01
N ALA A 318 3.14 -14.78 9.91
CA ALA A 318 4.20 -14.49 8.94
C ALA A 318 5.24 -13.49 9.46
N LEU A 319 4.84 -12.53 10.30
CA LEU A 319 5.77 -11.58 10.94
C LEU A 319 6.56 -12.22 12.09
N CYS A 320 6.00 -13.24 12.75
CA CYS A 320 6.63 -13.96 13.86
C CYS A 320 7.40 -15.21 13.43
N ALA A 321 7.33 -15.60 12.15
CA ALA A 321 8.11 -16.75 11.63
C ALA A 321 9.54 -16.30 11.35
N ASP A 322 10.47 -16.69 12.24
CA ASP A 322 11.92 -16.56 12.08
C ASP A 322 12.49 -17.44 10.95
#